data_a3e4a0a365c6066ac4e5a748fde31dd0
#
_entry.id   a3e4a0a365c6066ac4e5a748fde31dd0
#
_cell.length_a   1.000
_cell.length_b   1.000
_cell.length_c   1.000
_cell.angle_alpha   90.00
_cell.angle_beta   90.00
_cell.angle_gamma   90.00
#
_symmetry.space_group_name_H-M   'P 1'
#
loop_
_entity.id
_entity.type
_entity.pdbx_description
1 polymer ?
#
loop_
_entity_poly.entity_id
_entity_poly.type
_entity_poly.pdbx_seq_one_letter_code
_entity_poly.pdbx_strand_id
1 'polypeptide(L)'
;MTMHVTERADGIAIIGWSNSVALDAANAPELRSEVGAVLVRCSRLVFDMSRVEFVDSSIIGALVGLLRRARAAGGDIKLVALTPNVETIFEITRLQRVFSIHASVPAAIEEFGSAVS
;
A
#
# COMPACT_ATOMS: atom_id res chain seq x y z
N MET A 1 5.19 -15.30 1.93
CA MET A 1 5.28 -13.83 2.00
C MET A 1 5.24 -13.43 3.48
N THR A 2 6.17 -12.60 3.92
CA THR A 2 6.30 -12.20 5.33
C THR A 2 5.66 -10.83 5.58
N MET A 3 4.41 -10.69 5.21
CA MET A 3 3.66 -9.46 5.40
C MET A 3 3.20 -9.34 6.85
N HIS A 4 3.29 -8.14 7.39
CA HIS A 4 2.77 -7.83 8.72
C HIS A 4 1.87 -6.61 8.68
N VAL A 5 0.92 -6.55 9.61
CA VAL A 5 -0.06 -5.48 9.71
C VAL A 5 -0.03 -4.92 11.12
N THR A 6 0.05 -3.61 11.23
CA THR A 6 -0.06 -2.90 12.51
C THR A 6 -1.26 -1.97 12.43
N GLU A 7 -2.28 -2.23 13.23
CA GLU A 7 -3.47 -1.36 13.30
C GLU A 7 -3.28 -0.37 14.43
N ARG A 8 -3.39 0.92 14.09
CA ARG A 8 -3.22 2.02 15.02
C ARG A 8 -4.55 2.39 15.67
N ALA A 9 -4.47 3.03 16.83
CA ALA A 9 -5.66 3.51 17.55
C ALA A 9 -6.45 4.57 16.77
N ASP A 10 -5.78 5.28 15.82
CA ASP A 10 -6.40 6.32 15.00
C ASP A 10 -7.11 5.78 13.76
N GLY A 11 -7.21 4.47 13.61
CA GLY A 11 -7.90 3.86 12.47
C GLY A 11 -7.05 3.71 11.21
N ILE A 12 -5.75 3.94 11.30
CA ILE A 12 -4.82 3.73 10.19
C ILE A 12 -4.12 2.39 10.39
N ALA A 13 -4.07 1.56 9.35
CA ALA A 13 -3.31 0.32 9.36
C ALA A 13 -2.05 0.47 8.51
N ILE A 14 -0.93 0.00 9.05
CA ILE A 14 0.37 0.01 8.37
C ILE A 14 0.69 -1.41 7.96
N ILE A 15 0.95 -1.59 6.67
CA ILE A 15 1.26 -2.89 6.09
C ILE A 15 2.69 -2.86 5.57
N GLY A 16 3.47 -3.86 5.93
CA GLY A 16 4.86 -3.95 5.50
C GLY A 16 5.34 -5.39 5.42
N TRP A 17 6.62 -5.55 5.13
CA TRP A 17 7.28 -6.85 5.00
C TRP A 17 8.54 -6.88 5.84
N SER A 18 8.80 -8.03 6.48
CA SER A 18 9.96 -8.18 7.37
C SER A 18 11.26 -8.42 6.60
N ASN A 19 11.17 -8.99 5.40
CA ASN A 19 12.32 -9.30 4.56
C ASN A 19 12.12 -8.76 3.16
N SER A 20 13.21 -8.62 2.41
CA SER A 20 13.13 -8.27 0.99
C SER A 20 12.22 -9.24 0.24
N VAL A 21 11.36 -8.70 -0.60
CA VAL A 21 10.37 -9.47 -1.31
C VAL A 21 10.19 -8.95 -2.74
N ALA A 22 10.02 -9.88 -3.66
CA ALA A 22 9.52 -9.58 -5.00
C ALA A 22 8.05 -10.01 -5.04
N LEU A 23 7.17 -9.08 -5.33
CA LEU A 23 5.74 -9.37 -5.38
C LEU A 23 5.31 -9.64 -6.82
N ASP A 24 4.71 -10.77 -7.05
CA ASP A 24 4.32 -11.22 -8.38
C ASP A 24 2.97 -11.96 -8.36
N ALA A 25 2.62 -12.58 -9.48
CA ALA A 25 1.35 -13.29 -9.62
C ALA A 25 1.15 -14.37 -8.55
N ALA A 26 2.22 -14.98 -8.05
CA ALA A 26 2.12 -16.00 -7.01
C ALA A 26 1.68 -15.42 -5.68
N ASN A 27 2.04 -14.17 -5.39
CA ASN A 27 1.70 -13.47 -4.15
C ASN A 27 0.37 -12.71 -4.24
N ALA A 28 -0.12 -12.42 -5.44
CA ALA A 28 -1.29 -11.56 -5.61
C ALA A 28 -2.54 -12.05 -4.87
N PRO A 29 -2.90 -13.34 -4.91
CA PRO A 29 -4.07 -13.81 -4.16
C PRO A 29 -3.94 -13.61 -2.65
N GLU A 30 -2.77 -13.86 -2.09
CA GLU A 30 -2.51 -13.67 -0.67
C GLU A 30 -2.58 -12.19 -0.29
N LEU A 31 -2.01 -11.32 -1.11
CA LEU A 31 -2.07 -9.88 -0.91
C LEU A 31 -3.53 -9.40 -0.89
N ARG A 32 -4.32 -9.80 -1.87
CA ARG A 32 -5.75 -9.43 -1.92
C ARG A 32 -6.51 -9.93 -0.71
N SER A 33 -6.27 -11.17 -0.30
CA SER A 33 -6.97 -11.79 0.81
C SER A 33 -6.64 -11.11 2.14
N GLU A 34 -5.36 -10.92 2.43
CA GLU A 34 -4.93 -10.35 3.71
C GLU A 34 -5.27 -8.87 3.81
N VAL A 35 -5.03 -8.10 2.77
CA VAL A 35 -5.35 -6.66 2.78
C VAL A 35 -6.86 -6.46 2.72
N GLY A 36 -7.57 -7.30 1.98
CA GLY A 36 -9.02 -7.28 1.96
C GLY A 36 -9.63 -7.48 3.33
N ALA A 37 -9.06 -8.36 4.15
CA ALA A 37 -9.50 -8.57 5.52
C ALA A 37 -9.25 -7.32 6.40
N VAL A 38 -8.14 -6.62 6.17
CA VAL A 38 -7.85 -5.35 6.88
C VAL A 38 -8.87 -4.29 6.49
N LEU A 39 -9.23 -4.20 5.20
CA LEU A 39 -10.18 -3.20 4.70
C LEU A 39 -11.59 -3.31 5.31
N VAL A 40 -11.93 -4.46 5.86
CA VAL A 40 -13.19 -4.61 6.60
C VAL A 40 -13.20 -3.73 7.86
N ARG A 41 -12.01 -3.51 8.46
CA ARG A 41 -11.87 -2.77 9.72
C ARG A 41 -11.28 -1.37 9.54
N CYS A 42 -10.34 -1.22 8.60
CA CYS A 42 -9.60 0.02 8.39
C CYS A 42 -9.60 0.34 6.90
N SER A 43 -10.08 1.53 6.53
CA SER A 43 -10.06 1.98 5.14
C SER A 43 -8.90 2.94 4.84
N ARG A 44 -8.12 3.33 5.86
CA ARG A 44 -6.93 4.17 5.68
C ARG A 44 -5.70 3.31 5.90
N LEU A 45 -4.98 3.03 4.81
CA LEU A 45 -3.85 2.11 4.82
C LEU A 45 -2.58 2.82 4.38
N VAL A 46 -1.47 2.45 5.01
CA VAL A 46 -0.12 2.85 4.59
C VAL A 46 0.65 1.57 4.27
N PHE A 47 1.15 1.48 3.05
CA PHE A 47 2.02 0.37 2.64
C PHE A 47 3.45 0.83 2.71
N ASP A 48 4.23 0.24 3.61
CA ASP A 48 5.67 0.45 3.68
C ASP A 48 6.33 -0.46 2.65
N MET A 49 6.76 0.13 1.54
CA MET A 49 7.33 -0.57 0.39
C MET A 49 8.85 -0.71 0.45
N SER A 50 9.46 -0.36 1.57
CA SER A 50 10.94 -0.31 1.68
C SER A 50 11.60 -1.67 1.46
N ARG A 51 10.88 -2.77 1.65
CA ARG A 51 11.40 -4.12 1.42
C ARG A 51 10.91 -4.75 0.13
N VAL A 52 10.10 -4.04 -0.63
CA VAL A 52 9.57 -4.56 -1.91
C VAL A 52 10.51 -4.16 -3.03
N GLU A 53 11.20 -5.14 -3.59
CA GLU A 53 12.22 -4.89 -4.62
C GLU A 53 11.65 -4.88 -6.04
N PHE A 54 10.50 -5.53 -6.23
CA PHE A 54 9.88 -5.65 -7.54
C PHE A 54 8.39 -5.88 -7.40
N VAL A 55 7.61 -5.36 -8.36
CA VAL A 55 6.19 -5.65 -8.51
C VAL A 55 5.91 -5.93 -9.99
N ASP A 56 5.03 -6.89 -10.25
CA ASP A 56 4.57 -7.15 -11.61
C ASP A 56 3.16 -6.60 -11.85
N SER A 57 2.64 -6.79 -13.05
CA SER A 57 1.31 -6.29 -13.42
C SER A 57 0.18 -6.91 -12.59
N SER A 58 0.34 -8.13 -12.12
CA SER A 58 -0.66 -8.78 -11.25
C SER A 58 -0.77 -8.06 -9.91
N ILE A 59 0.37 -7.68 -9.34
CA ILE A 59 0.41 -6.92 -8.08
C ILE A 59 -0.14 -5.52 -8.28
N ILE A 60 0.22 -4.86 -9.38
CA ILE A 60 -0.30 -3.54 -9.69
C ILE A 60 -1.83 -3.59 -9.78
N GLY A 61 -2.38 -4.58 -10.48
CA GLY A 61 -3.82 -4.77 -10.56
C GLY A 61 -4.47 -5.01 -9.20
N ALA A 62 -3.83 -5.81 -8.35
CA ALA A 62 -4.30 -6.05 -7.00
C ALA A 62 -4.31 -4.76 -6.17
N LEU A 63 -3.22 -3.98 -6.23
CA LEU A 63 -3.13 -2.71 -5.49
C LEU A 63 -4.18 -1.71 -5.96
N VAL A 64 -4.42 -1.58 -7.26
CA VAL A 64 -5.43 -0.68 -7.80
C VAL A 64 -6.83 -1.11 -7.34
N GLY A 65 -7.13 -2.41 -7.36
CA GLY A 65 -8.40 -2.92 -6.87
C GLY A 65 -8.61 -2.64 -5.39
N LEU A 66 -7.58 -2.83 -4.59
CA LEU A 66 -7.62 -2.54 -3.16
C LEU A 66 -7.80 -1.04 -2.89
N LEU A 67 -7.12 -0.19 -3.67
CA LEU A 67 -7.27 1.26 -3.58
C LEU A 67 -8.71 1.69 -3.84
N ARG A 68 -9.35 1.13 -4.85
CA ARG A 68 -10.76 1.43 -5.15
C ARG A 68 -11.67 1.05 -3.99
N ARG A 69 -11.41 -0.09 -3.37
CA ARG A 69 -12.19 -0.53 -2.21
C ARG A 69 -11.98 0.39 -1.01
N ALA A 70 -10.75 0.81 -0.76
CA ALA A 70 -10.43 1.74 0.33
C ALA A 70 -11.16 3.07 0.12
N ARG A 71 -11.11 3.62 -1.08
CA ARG A 71 -11.75 4.89 -1.41
C ARG A 71 -13.27 4.80 -1.36
N ALA A 72 -13.84 3.69 -1.79
CA ALA A 72 -15.28 3.46 -1.70
C ALA A 72 -15.76 3.42 -0.24
N ALA A 73 -14.89 3.03 0.69
CA ALA A 73 -15.17 3.01 2.12
C ALA A 73 -14.82 4.34 2.82
N GLY A 74 -14.46 5.37 2.05
CA GLY A 74 -14.12 6.69 2.60
C GLY A 74 -12.66 6.86 3.01
N GLY A 75 -11.80 5.91 2.68
CA GLY A 75 -10.38 5.95 3.03
C GLY A 75 -9.48 6.15 1.82
N ASP A 76 -8.26 5.66 1.95
CA ASP A 76 -7.26 5.73 0.89
C ASP A 76 -6.15 4.73 1.18
N ILE A 77 -5.31 4.45 0.19
CA ILE A 77 -4.07 3.71 0.35
C ILE A 77 -2.93 4.62 -0.03
N LYS A 78 -2.00 4.81 0.90
CA LYS A 78 -0.77 5.58 0.66
C LYS A 78 0.41 4.63 0.63
N LEU A 79 1.31 4.84 -0.31
CA LEU A 79 2.52 4.04 -0.46
C LEU A 79 3.71 4.87 0.02
N VAL A 80 4.63 4.25 0.75
CA VAL A 80 5.81 4.96 1.25
C VAL A 80 7.09 4.20 0.96
N ALA A 81 8.19 4.93 0.86
CA ALA A 81 9.55 4.41 0.77
C ALA A 81 9.73 3.45 -0.42
N LEU A 82 9.23 3.80 -1.59
CA LEU A 82 9.41 2.97 -2.78
C LEU A 82 10.90 2.76 -3.06
N THR A 83 11.28 1.50 -3.31
CA THR A 83 12.65 1.21 -3.75
C THR A 83 12.85 1.79 -5.16
N PRO A 84 14.10 2.07 -5.58
CA PRO A 84 14.35 2.67 -6.90
C PRO A 84 13.72 1.88 -8.05
N ASN A 85 13.74 0.57 -7.98
CA ASN A 85 13.19 -0.29 -9.02
C ASN A 85 11.66 -0.15 -9.11
N VAL A 86 10.99 -0.18 -7.97
CA VAL A 86 9.54 -0.02 -7.89
C VAL A 86 9.14 1.40 -8.29
N GLU A 87 9.91 2.39 -7.86
CA GLU A 87 9.69 3.78 -8.25
C GLU A 87 9.71 3.95 -9.78
N THR A 88 10.71 3.34 -10.43
CA THR A 88 10.80 3.36 -11.89
C THR A 88 9.58 2.73 -12.55
N ILE A 89 9.11 1.59 -12.03
CA ILE A 89 7.91 0.92 -12.54
C ILE A 89 6.69 1.84 -12.41
N PHE A 90 6.55 2.52 -11.29
CA PHE A 90 5.43 3.43 -11.05
C PHE A 90 5.49 4.65 -11.97
N GLU A 91 6.69 5.18 -12.25
CA GLU A 91 6.88 6.28 -13.18
C GLU A 91 6.49 5.88 -14.61
N ILE A 92 6.96 4.73 -15.08
CA ILE A 92 6.69 4.25 -16.43
C ILE A 92 5.20 3.99 -16.63
N THR A 93 4.53 3.43 -15.64
CA THR A 93 3.10 3.12 -15.69
C THR A 93 2.22 4.29 -15.26
N ARG A 94 2.82 5.40 -14.84
CA ARG A 94 2.13 6.60 -14.34
C ARG A 94 1.26 6.35 -13.12
N LEU A 95 1.59 5.35 -12.33
CA LEU A 95 0.85 5.02 -11.11
C LEU A 95 1.05 6.05 -10.00
N GLN A 96 2.11 6.88 -10.07
CA GLN A 96 2.28 7.99 -9.15
C GLN A 96 1.15 9.02 -9.24
N ARG A 97 0.35 8.97 -10.31
CA ARG A 97 -0.84 9.81 -10.47
C ARG A 97 -2.09 9.19 -9.84
N VAL A 98 -2.03 7.90 -9.58
CA VAL A 98 -3.16 7.12 -9.03
C VAL A 98 -3.02 6.97 -7.52
N PHE A 99 -1.80 6.70 -7.04
CA PHE A 99 -1.51 6.50 -5.62
C PHE A 99 -0.91 7.75 -5.00
N SER A 100 -1.26 8.00 -3.76
CA SER A 100 -0.58 8.99 -2.92
C SER A 100 0.72 8.37 -2.41
N ILE A 101 1.86 8.93 -2.78
CA ILE A 101 3.18 8.38 -2.46
C ILE A 101 3.94 9.36 -1.58
N HIS A 102 4.53 8.84 -0.51
CA HIS A 102 5.27 9.64 0.46
C HIS A 102 6.62 9.01 0.76
N ALA A 103 7.53 9.78 1.35
CA ALA A 103 8.86 9.30 1.64
C ALA A 103 8.91 8.34 2.83
N SER A 104 7.99 8.49 3.78
CA SER A 104 8.01 7.73 5.03
C SER A 104 6.62 7.48 5.58
N VAL A 105 6.53 6.51 6.49
CA VAL A 105 5.29 6.23 7.22
C VAL A 105 4.80 7.47 7.98
N PRO A 106 5.64 8.18 8.75
CA PRO A 106 5.16 9.40 9.43
C PRO A 106 4.57 10.45 8.50
N ALA A 107 5.19 10.66 7.33
CA ALA A 107 4.69 11.63 6.35
C ALA A 107 3.31 11.23 5.82
N ALA A 108 3.08 9.94 5.57
CA ALA A 108 1.79 9.44 5.10
C ALA A 108 0.72 9.58 6.19
N ILE A 109 1.05 9.28 7.42
CA ILE A 109 0.13 9.43 8.55
C ILE A 109 -0.28 10.90 8.73
N GLU A 110 0.68 11.80 8.64
CA GLU A 110 0.43 13.23 8.72
C GLU A 110 -0.52 13.70 7.61
N GLU A 111 -0.34 13.20 6.41
CA GLU A 111 -1.21 13.52 5.28
C GLU A 111 -2.65 13.07 5.51
N PHE A 112 -2.85 11.92 6.13
CA PHE A 112 -4.19 11.47 6.53
C PHE A 112 -4.81 12.44 7.55
N GLY A 113 -4.04 12.93 8.49
CA GLY A 113 -4.48 13.89 9.48
C GLY A 113 -4.87 15.22 8.85
N SER A 114 -4.09 15.70 7.89
CA SER A 114 -4.37 16.95 7.18
C SER A 114 -5.67 16.87 6.37
N ALA A 115 -5.99 15.70 5.83
CA ALA A 115 -7.20 15.49 5.04
C ALA A 115 -8.48 15.53 5.87
N VAL A 116 -8.37 15.38 7.18
CA VAL A 116 -9.51 15.37 8.11
C VAL A 116 -9.90 16.78 8.56
N SER A 117 -8.97 17.69 8.52
CA SER A 117 -9.22 19.09 8.96
C SER A 117 -10.07 19.94 7.97
#